data_e51830cc585c7c2b3dce86c0fe513639
#
_entry.id   e51830cc585c7c2b3dce86c0fe513639
#
_cell.length_a   1.000
_cell.length_b   1.000
_cell.length_c   1.000
_cell.angle_alpha   90.00
_cell.angle_beta   90.00
_cell.angle_gamma   90.00
#
_symmetry.space_group_name_H-M   'P 1'
#
loop_
_entity.id
_entity.type
_entity.pdbx_description
1 polymer ?
#
loop_
_entity_poly.entity_id
_entity_poly.type
_entity_poly.pdbx_seq_one_letter_code
_entity_poly.pdbx_strand_id
1 'polypeptide(L)'
;MKEKIFTEGGASSTFGENFDYTGKEIQTTESKYKLYGTSINFLLKNSILEIPNYIKLDVDGIEHMILEGANEFLNDKNILGISVELNKDFKDQFDKSFKLLENSGFRHNPELIPPKKMSQQGLQVMNYHFERKVL
;
A
#
# COMPACT_ATOMS: atom_id res chain seq x y z
N MET A 1 -13.64 1.22 -9.28
CA MET A 1 -13.31 -0.03 -8.61
C MET A 1 -13.71 -1.20 -9.46
N LYS A 2 -12.92 -2.27 -9.50
CA LYS A 2 -13.16 -3.45 -10.34
C LYS A 2 -13.06 -4.68 -9.45
N GLU A 3 -13.90 -5.66 -9.65
CA GLU A 3 -13.88 -6.93 -8.93
C GLU A 3 -13.77 -8.10 -9.92
N LYS A 4 -13.02 -9.11 -9.54
CA LYS A 4 -12.78 -10.29 -10.36
C LYS A 4 -14.00 -11.22 -10.35
N ILE A 5 -14.63 -11.35 -9.20
CA ILE A 5 -15.90 -12.07 -8.96
C ILE A 5 -16.62 -11.27 -7.88
N PHE A 6 -17.89 -10.93 -8.12
CA PHE A 6 -18.69 -10.28 -7.08
C PHE A 6 -18.91 -11.25 -5.91
N THR A 7 -18.39 -10.90 -4.76
CA THR A 7 -18.65 -11.60 -3.50
C THR A 7 -19.02 -10.54 -2.48
N GLU A 8 -20.21 -10.63 -1.91
CA GLU A 8 -20.67 -9.71 -0.88
C GLU A 8 -19.66 -9.72 0.30
N GLY A 9 -19.10 -8.55 0.63
CA GLY A 9 -18.04 -8.43 1.62
C GLY A 9 -16.66 -8.90 1.17
N GLY A 10 -16.48 -9.22 -0.13
CA GLY A 10 -15.20 -9.64 -0.69
C GLY A 10 -14.17 -8.52 -0.77
N ALA A 11 -12.89 -8.87 -0.55
CA ALA A 11 -11.76 -7.94 -0.54
C ALA A 11 -10.91 -7.99 -1.84
N SER A 12 -11.44 -8.54 -2.94
CA SER A 12 -10.69 -8.75 -4.19
C SER A 12 -10.87 -7.63 -5.22
N SER A 13 -11.13 -6.41 -4.76
CA SER A 13 -11.37 -5.27 -5.63
C SER A 13 -10.05 -4.56 -5.97
N THR A 14 -9.96 -3.97 -7.17
CA THR A 14 -8.86 -3.05 -7.53
C THR A 14 -9.39 -1.67 -7.88
N PHE A 15 -8.61 -0.62 -7.61
CA PHE A 15 -8.97 0.76 -7.83
C PHE A 15 -8.12 1.37 -8.95
N GLY A 16 -8.78 1.70 -10.06
CA GLY A 16 -8.13 2.43 -11.18
C GLY A 16 -7.32 1.57 -12.13
N GLU A 17 -6.73 0.47 -11.68
CA GLU A 17 -5.82 -0.38 -12.42
C GLU A 17 -6.48 -1.63 -13.03
N ASN A 18 -5.77 -2.29 -13.94
CA ASN A 18 -6.23 -3.52 -14.61
C ASN A 18 -5.54 -4.78 -14.06
N PHE A 19 -4.94 -4.72 -12.89
CA PHE A 19 -4.27 -5.85 -12.24
C PHE A 19 -4.86 -6.09 -10.84
N ASP A 20 -4.72 -7.32 -10.38
CA ASP A 20 -5.09 -7.72 -9.02
C ASP A 20 -3.92 -7.54 -8.04
N TYR A 21 -4.11 -7.90 -6.78
CA TYR A 21 -3.10 -7.81 -5.70
C TYR A 21 -1.85 -8.68 -5.95
N THR A 22 -1.89 -9.57 -6.94
CA THR A 22 -0.72 -10.35 -7.36
C THR A 22 0.05 -9.69 -8.50
N GLY A 23 -0.43 -8.57 -9.04
CA GLY A 23 0.10 -7.89 -10.21
C GLY A 23 -0.31 -8.52 -11.54
N LYS A 24 -1.24 -9.47 -11.54
CA LYS A 24 -1.75 -10.11 -12.75
C LYS A 24 -2.90 -9.33 -13.36
N GLU A 25 -2.90 -9.24 -14.68
CA GLU A 25 -3.97 -8.55 -15.42
C GLU A 25 -5.34 -9.18 -15.17
N ILE A 26 -6.33 -8.33 -14.91
CA ILE A 26 -7.73 -8.72 -14.75
C ILE A 26 -8.37 -8.76 -16.14
N GLN A 27 -8.58 -9.95 -16.67
CA GLN A 27 -9.13 -10.15 -18.02
C GLN A 27 -10.62 -9.91 -18.12
N THR A 28 -11.38 -10.13 -17.04
CA THR A 28 -12.82 -9.94 -16.99
C THR A 28 -13.23 -9.16 -15.76
N THR A 29 -14.10 -8.17 -15.93
CA THR A 29 -14.70 -7.42 -14.83
C THR A 29 -16.22 -7.57 -14.91
N GLU A 30 -16.81 -8.23 -13.92
CA GLU A 30 -18.26 -8.40 -13.83
C GLU A 30 -18.97 -7.13 -13.35
N SER A 31 -18.30 -6.34 -12.52
CA SER A 31 -18.84 -5.09 -11.99
C SER A 31 -17.82 -3.95 -12.02
N LYS A 32 -18.24 -2.79 -12.49
CA LYS A 32 -17.48 -1.54 -12.47
C LYS A 32 -18.34 -0.42 -11.94
N TYR A 33 -17.82 0.35 -11.00
CA TYR A 33 -18.46 1.57 -10.54
C TYR A 33 -17.45 2.69 -10.33
N LYS A 34 -17.94 3.92 -10.38
CA LYS A 34 -17.11 5.10 -10.19
C LYS A 34 -17.07 5.48 -8.73
N LEU A 35 -15.87 5.78 -8.23
CA LEU A 35 -15.65 6.33 -6.90
C LEU A 35 -14.87 7.63 -7.03
N TYR A 36 -15.06 8.52 -6.07
CA TYR A 36 -14.19 9.66 -5.89
C TYR A 36 -12.85 9.18 -5.33
N GLY A 37 -11.76 9.63 -5.92
CA GLY A 37 -10.40 9.33 -5.45
C GLY A 37 -9.61 10.61 -5.20
N THR A 38 -8.71 10.57 -4.22
CA THR A 38 -7.81 11.68 -3.90
C THR A 38 -6.46 11.13 -3.44
N SER A 39 -5.43 11.97 -3.44
CA SER A 39 -4.11 11.62 -2.92
C SER A 39 -3.96 12.04 -1.46
N ILE A 40 -3.04 11.39 -0.74
CA ILE A 40 -2.66 11.80 0.62
C ILE A 40 -2.08 13.22 0.60
N ASN A 41 -1.26 13.56 -0.41
CA ASN A 41 -0.73 14.92 -0.59
C ASN A 41 -1.85 15.95 -0.62
N PHE A 42 -2.93 15.68 -1.37
CA PHE A 42 -4.08 16.61 -1.44
C PHE A 42 -4.76 16.77 -0.09
N LEU A 43 -4.99 15.66 0.62
CA LEU A 43 -5.67 15.69 1.92
C LEU A 43 -4.88 16.47 2.99
N LEU A 44 -3.58 16.24 3.08
CA LEU A 44 -2.72 16.91 4.05
C LEU A 44 -2.45 18.37 3.67
N LYS A 45 -2.21 18.66 2.39
CA LYS A 45 -1.97 20.03 1.91
C LYS A 45 -3.15 20.97 2.12
N ASN A 46 -4.36 20.43 2.05
CA ASN A 46 -5.59 21.18 2.27
C ASN A 46 -6.09 21.10 3.73
N SER A 47 -5.30 20.56 4.63
CA SER A 47 -5.64 20.41 6.08
C SER A 47 -6.96 19.66 6.32
N ILE A 48 -7.30 18.74 5.40
CA ILE A 48 -8.45 17.85 5.55
C ILE A 48 -8.12 16.73 6.56
N LEU A 49 -6.84 16.33 6.60
CA LEU A 49 -6.28 15.41 7.59
C LEU A 49 -5.08 16.06 8.27
N GLU A 50 -4.83 15.68 9.51
CA GLU A 50 -3.59 15.97 10.24
C GLU A 50 -2.49 14.98 9.84
N ILE A 51 -1.22 15.40 9.97
CA ILE A 51 -0.09 14.53 9.72
C ILE A 51 -0.06 13.43 10.78
N PRO A 52 -0.15 12.15 10.40
CA PRO A 52 -0.16 11.05 11.36
C PRO A 52 1.25 10.74 11.87
N ASN A 53 1.35 10.11 13.05
CA ASN A 53 2.63 9.55 13.50
C ASN A 53 2.90 8.15 12.92
N TYR A 54 1.85 7.37 12.67
CA TYR A 54 1.96 6.01 12.11
C TYR A 54 0.92 5.80 11.02
N ILE A 55 1.34 5.08 9.97
CA ILE A 55 0.48 4.74 8.83
C ILE A 55 0.43 3.22 8.68
N LYS A 56 -0.77 2.66 8.58
CA LYS A 56 -1.00 1.31 8.09
C LYS A 56 -1.54 1.39 6.67
N LEU A 57 -0.89 0.70 5.74
CA LEU A 57 -1.27 0.62 4.34
C LEU A 57 -1.47 -0.84 3.94
N ASP A 58 -2.69 -1.17 3.50
CA ASP A 58 -3.14 -2.54 3.23
C ASP A 58 -4.35 -2.45 2.29
N VAL A 59 -4.10 -2.42 0.96
CA VAL A 59 -5.11 -2.00 -0.06
C VAL A 59 -5.04 -2.84 -1.35
N ASP A 60 -4.69 -4.09 -1.25
CA ASP A 60 -4.79 -5.07 -2.33
C ASP A 60 -4.03 -4.70 -3.64
N GLY A 61 -2.76 -4.26 -3.54
CA GLY A 61 -1.84 -4.22 -4.69
C GLY A 61 -1.46 -2.84 -5.23
N ILE A 62 -2.09 -1.76 -4.78
CA ILE A 62 -1.79 -0.38 -5.23
C ILE A 62 -1.02 0.45 -4.19
N GLU A 63 -0.38 -0.18 -3.21
CA GLU A 63 0.33 0.47 -2.11
C GLU A 63 1.41 1.44 -2.61
N HIS A 64 2.18 1.05 -3.62
CA HIS A 64 3.20 1.90 -4.24
C HIS A 64 2.61 3.20 -4.81
N MET A 65 1.41 3.14 -5.40
CA MET A 65 0.74 4.33 -5.97
C MET A 65 0.23 5.26 -4.87
N ILE A 66 -0.25 4.70 -3.75
CA ILE A 66 -0.67 5.51 -2.60
C ILE A 66 0.54 6.18 -1.95
N LEU A 67 1.66 5.47 -1.82
CA LEU A 67 2.91 6.05 -1.34
C LEU A 67 3.43 7.15 -2.26
N GLU A 68 3.34 6.99 -3.58
CA GLU A 68 3.64 8.05 -4.55
C GLU A 68 2.74 9.28 -4.35
N GLY A 69 1.44 9.06 -4.08
CA GLY A 69 0.46 10.11 -3.77
C GLY A 69 0.65 10.78 -2.40
N ALA A 70 1.61 10.29 -1.59
CA ALA A 70 2.01 10.83 -0.28
C ALA A 70 3.42 11.43 -0.28
N ASN A 71 4.15 11.41 -1.39
CA ASN A 71 5.59 11.66 -1.47
C ASN A 71 6.04 13.01 -0.88
N GLU A 72 5.21 14.06 -0.96
CA GLU A 72 5.53 15.38 -0.40
C GLU A 72 5.61 15.35 1.14
N PHE A 73 4.81 14.49 1.79
CA PHE A 73 4.70 14.40 3.24
C PHE A 73 5.46 13.24 3.86
N LEU A 74 5.86 12.25 3.08
CA LEU A 74 6.63 11.11 3.61
C LEU A 74 7.95 11.52 4.26
N ASN A 75 8.48 12.71 3.95
CA ASN A 75 9.67 13.26 4.60
C ASN A 75 9.38 13.99 5.92
N ASP A 76 8.11 14.18 6.30
CA ASP A 76 7.74 14.84 7.54
C ASP A 76 8.20 14.02 8.76
N LYS A 77 8.91 14.70 9.69
CA LYS A 77 9.51 14.04 10.86
C LYS A 77 8.49 13.55 11.89
N ASN A 78 7.24 14.03 11.82
CA ASN A 78 6.17 13.54 12.67
C ASN A 78 5.70 12.14 12.27
N ILE A 79 5.95 11.70 11.03
CA ILE A 79 5.66 10.33 10.60
C ILE A 79 6.81 9.44 11.07
N LEU A 80 6.57 8.68 12.14
CA LEU A 80 7.57 7.87 12.82
C LEU A 80 7.68 6.45 12.24
N GLY A 81 6.57 5.89 11.74
CA GLY A 81 6.56 4.56 11.19
C GLY A 81 5.44 4.29 10.19
N ILE A 82 5.71 3.33 9.32
CA ILE A 82 4.78 2.87 8.28
C ILE A 82 4.78 1.34 8.27
N SER A 83 3.60 0.74 8.36
CA SER A 83 3.38 -0.68 8.11
C SER A 83 2.69 -0.83 6.77
N VAL A 84 3.31 -1.51 5.83
CA VAL A 84 2.77 -1.69 4.48
C VAL A 84 2.71 -3.17 4.11
N GLU A 85 1.56 -3.63 3.59
CA GLU A 85 1.42 -4.97 3.05
C GLU A 85 1.99 -5.00 1.63
N LEU A 86 3.00 -5.85 1.40
CA LEU A 86 3.66 -5.99 0.10
C LEU A 86 3.75 -7.45 -0.31
N ASN A 87 3.64 -7.68 -1.62
CA ASN A 87 3.82 -8.98 -2.23
C ASN A 87 5.19 -9.05 -2.92
N LYS A 88 6.10 -9.91 -2.43
CA LYS A 88 7.41 -10.12 -3.06
C LYS A 88 7.35 -10.63 -4.49
N ASP A 89 6.28 -11.31 -4.85
CA ASP A 89 6.09 -11.83 -6.20
C ASP A 89 5.59 -10.73 -7.16
N PHE A 90 5.00 -9.66 -6.63
CA PHE A 90 4.66 -8.45 -7.39
C PHE A 90 5.83 -7.45 -7.31
N LYS A 91 6.88 -7.73 -8.07
CA LYS A 91 8.15 -6.99 -8.01
C LYS A 91 8.03 -5.50 -8.17
N ASP A 92 7.19 -5.03 -9.09
CA ASP A 92 7.04 -3.58 -9.35
C ASP A 92 6.49 -2.85 -8.11
N GLN A 93 5.44 -3.40 -7.48
CA GLN A 93 4.90 -2.88 -6.21
C GLN A 93 5.97 -2.89 -5.12
N PHE A 94 6.64 -4.04 -4.94
CA PHE A 94 7.61 -4.25 -3.89
C PHE A 94 8.80 -3.28 -4.00
N ASP A 95 9.47 -3.27 -5.15
CA ASP A 95 10.68 -2.50 -5.36
C ASP A 95 10.42 -0.98 -5.31
N LYS A 96 9.31 -0.52 -5.91
CA LYS A 96 8.90 0.90 -5.86
C LYS A 96 8.59 1.35 -4.43
N SER A 97 7.83 0.55 -3.68
CA SER A 97 7.47 0.88 -2.29
C SER A 97 8.71 0.97 -1.41
N PHE A 98 9.60 -0.02 -1.47
CA PHE A 98 10.86 -0.01 -0.71
C PHE A 98 11.71 1.21 -1.03
N LYS A 99 11.99 1.43 -2.31
CA LYS A 99 12.82 2.55 -2.77
C LYS A 99 12.24 3.90 -2.34
N LEU A 100 10.93 4.08 -2.44
CA LEU A 100 10.28 5.32 -2.06
C LEU A 100 10.37 5.57 -0.56
N LEU A 101 10.13 4.55 0.28
CA LEU A 101 10.21 4.66 1.73
C LEU A 101 11.65 4.90 2.19
N GLU A 102 12.64 4.19 1.64
CA GLU A 102 14.06 4.42 1.96
C GLU A 102 14.52 5.82 1.57
N ASN A 103 14.13 6.30 0.39
CA ASN A 103 14.42 7.67 -0.06
C ASN A 103 13.77 8.74 0.83
N SER A 104 12.64 8.40 1.45
CA SER A 104 11.95 9.27 2.41
C SER A 104 12.49 9.19 3.85
N GLY A 105 13.62 8.48 4.04
CA GLY A 105 14.33 8.39 5.32
C GLY A 105 13.81 7.33 6.29
N PHE A 106 12.99 6.41 5.82
CA PHE A 106 12.58 5.24 6.60
C PHE A 106 13.57 4.08 6.42
N ARG A 107 13.61 3.19 7.41
CA ARG A 107 14.37 1.93 7.36
C ARG A 107 13.47 0.77 7.69
N HIS A 108 13.56 -0.27 6.89
CA HIS A 108 12.85 -1.51 7.17
C HIS A 108 13.36 -2.13 8.48
N ASN A 109 12.43 -2.45 9.39
CA ASN A 109 12.72 -3.16 10.63
C ASN A 109 12.25 -4.62 10.51
N PRO A 110 13.18 -5.57 10.26
CA PRO A 110 12.83 -6.97 10.09
C PRO A 110 12.40 -7.67 11.39
N GLU A 111 12.71 -7.11 12.56
CA GLU A 111 12.35 -7.69 13.85
C GLU A 111 10.85 -7.62 14.15
N LEU A 112 10.15 -6.69 13.50
CA LEU A 112 8.71 -6.52 13.63
C LEU A 112 7.90 -7.37 12.64
N ILE A 113 8.55 -8.26 11.88
CA ILE A 113 7.84 -9.15 10.97
C ILE A 113 7.15 -10.26 11.78
N PRO A 114 5.81 -10.38 11.74
CA PRO A 114 5.15 -11.51 12.35
C PRO A 114 5.62 -12.82 11.70
N PRO A 115 5.68 -13.94 12.44
CA PRO A 115 6.07 -15.22 11.89
C PRO A 115 5.22 -15.52 10.66
N LYS A 116 5.87 -15.95 9.57
CA LYS A 116 5.27 -16.18 8.24
C LYS A 116 3.93 -16.90 8.36
N LYS A 117 2.84 -16.20 8.16
CA LYS A 117 1.61 -16.81 7.70
C LYS A 117 1.75 -16.94 6.18
N MET A 118 2.09 -18.12 5.71
CA MET A 118 1.90 -18.44 4.30
C MET A 118 0.40 -18.25 4.02
N SER A 119 0.07 -17.40 3.07
CA SER A 119 -1.30 -17.34 2.56
C SER A 119 -1.67 -18.75 2.09
N GLN A 120 -2.94 -19.12 2.14
CA GLN A 120 -3.44 -20.42 1.69
C GLN A 120 -3.09 -20.74 0.23
N GLN A 121 -2.53 -19.78 -0.52
CA GLN A 121 -2.16 -19.86 -1.94
C GLN A 121 -0.65 -19.79 -2.19
N GLY A 122 0.20 -19.86 -1.15
CA GLY A 122 1.66 -19.81 -1.30
C GLY A 122 2.24 -18.45 -1.66
N LEU A 123 1.42 -17.38 -1.68
CA LEU A 123 1.86 -16.01 -1.99
C LEU A 123 2.73 -15.44 -0.87
N GLN A 124 3.77 -14.72 -1.26
CA GLN A 124 4.69 -14.06 -0.31
C GLN A 124 4.21 -12.64 0.07
N VAL A 125 2.96 -12.55 0.49
CA VAL A 125 2.34 -11.31 0.98
C VAL A 125 2.59 -11.19 2.46
N MET A 126 3.16 -10.07 2.91
CA MET A 126 3.40 -9.80 4.33
C MET A 126 3.42 -8.30 4.61
N ASN A 127 3.19 -7.96 5.88
CA ASN A 127 3.37 -6.59 6.36
C ASN A 127 4.86 -6.33 6.60
N TYR A 128 5.37 -5.27 5.96
CA TYR A 128 6.71 -4.74 6.14
C TYR A 128 6.63 -3.49 7.01
N HIS A 129 7.44 -3.45 8.07
CA HIS A 129 7.47 -2.33 9.00
C HIS A 129 8.69 -1.46 8.72
N PHE A 130 8.43 -0.18 8.54
CA PHE A 130 9.45 0.83 8.30
C PHE A 130 9.40 1.86 9.42
N GLU A 131 10.56 2.22 9.93
CA GLU A 131 10.69 3.19 11.02
C GLU A 131 11.66 4.30 10.61
N ARG A 132 11.35 5.50 11.07
CA ARG A 132 12.28 6.63 10.98
C ARG A 132 13.22 6.58 12.16
N LYS A 133 14.53 6.69 11.94
CA LYS A 133 15.46 6.90 13.05
C LYS A 133 15.13 8.23 13.71
N VAL A 134 14.71 8.17 14.95
CA VAL A 134 14.70 9.33 15.85
C VAL A 134 16.16 9.58 16.19
N LEU A 135 16.69 10.72 15.72
CA LEU A 135 18.04 11.21 16.11
C LEU A 135 18.00 11.75 17.52
#